data_39715f6174247884f1f21d8a22fc372c
#
_entry.id   39715f6174247884f1f21d8a22fc372c
#
_cell.length_a   1.000
_cell.length_b   1.000
_cell.length_c   1.000
_cell.angle_alpha   90.00
_cell.angle_beta   90.00
_cell.angle_gamma   90.00
#
_symmetry.space_group_name_H-M   'P 1'
#
loop_
_entity.id
_entity.type
_entity.pdbx_description
1 polymer ?
#
loop_
_entity_poly.entity_id
_entity_poly.type
_entity_poly.pdbx_seq_one_letter_code
_entity_poly.pdbx_strand_id
1 'polypeptide(L)'
;MTFSRIALGLAFLSTLAFAQQDAGNIAGTITDGSGAAVSGATVAITDTDTKVLIRKVSTGKEGDYAAPLLPVGKFSIRVEAPGFKAAVREGIVLNVTDSLTISFKLELGDVTQTITVEAPPVQVELQNGSAQATTINGTQIRELALVTRNYEQLVSLMPGVSSASVDQLYVGTSLPSGQTATIPYAINGARNSGSAWLVDGADNIDRGSNQTLLTTPSIDAIAEFKVQRSGYSADMGRAGGAQIQVVTKSGTSGFHGDAYSFVRNSDFAANNFYNNATSVNVGSDGKAQVAPLHYNDFGWTLGGPLYVPRHYNKDKNKTFFFVSEEFRRVITYASGTATVPTQAELGGTFPGAVCTSYTGSTCNATSATIAPSLINPVAKEYINDIYSHIALPSSSNTLVSLFRNVYNFEQELYKIDQNFGPKLQLSVRYLRD
;
A
#
# COMPACT_ATOMS: atom_id res chain seq x y z
N MET A 1 -42.43 -15.42 -6.81
CA MET A 1 -41.53 -14.39 -7.37
C MET A 1 -40.25 -14.14 -6.60
N THR A 2 -40.13 -14.45 -5.33
CA THR A 2 -38.92 -14.24 -4.49
C THR A 2 -37.80 -15.26 -4.72
N PHE A 3 -38.10 -16.53 -4.92
CA PHE A 3 -37.09 -17.58 -5.18
C PHE A 3 -36.32 -17.39 -6.50
N SER A 4 -36.99 -16.93 -7.53
CA SER A 4 -36.36 -16.66 -8.84
C SER A 4 -35.39 -15.47 -8.81
N ARG A 5 -35.65 -14.47 -7.97
CA ARG A 5 -34.76 -13.30 -7.82
C ARG A 5 -33.51 -13.63 -7.00
N ILE A 6 -33.62 -14.54 -6.03
CA ILE A 6 -32.50 -15.04 -5.24
C ILE A 6 -31.62 -15.96 -6.10
N ALA A 7 -32.20 -16.83 -6.91
CA ALA A 7 -31.47 -17.69 -7.85
C ALA A 7 -30.76 -16.88 -8.94
N LEU A 8 -31.37 -15.81 -9.44
CA LEU A 8 -30.74 -14.89 -10.41
C LEU A 8 -29.59 -14.10 -9.77
N GLY A 9 -29.72 -13.67 -8.51
CA GLY A 9 -28.66 -13.02 -7.76
C GLY A 9 -27.46 -13.94 -7.49
N LEU A 10 -27.70 -15.21 -7.16
CA LEU A 10 -26.65 -16.23 -6.98
C LEU A 10 -25.96 -16.59 -8.33
N ALA A 11 -26.69 -16.63 -9.43
CA ALA A 11 -26.11 -16.86 -10.75
C ALA A 11 -25.24 -15.70 -11.24
N PHE A 12 -25.55 -14.46 -10.86
CA PHE A 12 -24.71 -13.28 -11.14
C PHE A 12 -23.43 -13.25 -10.27
N LEU A 13 -23.46 -13.75 -9.04
CA LEU A 13 -22.27 -13.88 -8.19
C LEU A 13 -21.27 -14.93 -8.73
N SER A 14 -21.72 -15.95 -9.44
CA SER A 14 -20.86 -17.00 -9.97
C SER A 14 -19.99 -16.58 -11.16
N THR A 15 -20.33 -15.48 -11.86
CA THR A 15 -19.54 -14.94 -12.99
C THR A 15 -18.41 -14.00 -12.56
N LEU A 16 -18.31 -13.66 -11.27
CA LEU A 16 -17.27 -12.78 -10.74
C LEU A 16 -16.06 -13.52 -10.13
N ALA A 17 -16.05 -14.86 -10.20
CA ALA A 17 -15.02 -15.70 -9.59
C ALA A 17 -13.78 -15.91 -10.48
N PHE A 18 -13.36 -14.93 -11.26
CA PHE A 18 -11.99 -14.88 -11.78
C PHE A 18 -11.11 -14.20 -10.69
N ALA A 19 -10.91 -14.89 -9.58
CA ALA A 19 -9.98 -14.47 -8.56
C ALA A 19 -8.57 -14.50 -9.15
N GLN A 20 -7.94 -13.35 -9.21
CA GLN A 20 -6.52 -13.26 -9.47
C GLN A 20 -5.78 -13.85 -8.27
N GLN A 21 -4.64 -14.48 -8.53
CA GLN A 21 -4.04 -15.47 -7.63
C GLN A 21 -3.10 -14.79 -6.61
N ASP A 22 -3.51 -14.76 -5.35
CA ASP A 22 -2.67 -14.42 -4.19
C ASP A 22 -2.15 -15.68 -3.47
N ALA A 23 -1.93 -16.76 -4.22
CA ALA A 23 -1.65 -18.09 -3.74
C ALA A 23 -0.28 -18.57 -4.22
N GLY A 24 0.29 -19.53 -3.48
CA GLY A 24 1.48 -20.29 -3.88
C GLY A 24 1.15 -21.76 -4.14
N ASN A 25 2.15 -22.49 -4.56
CA ASN A 25 2.05 -23.91 -4.87
C ASN A 25 3.11 -24.72 -4.11
N ILE A 26 2.75 -25.93 -3.68
CA ILE A 26 3.71 -26.90 -3.13
C ILE A 26 3.59 -28.20 -3.92
N ALA A 27 4.71 -28.72 -4.40
CA ALA A 27 4.80 -29.99 -5.07
C ALA A 27 6.00 -30.77 -4.55
N GLY A 28 6.14 -32.04 -4.91
CA GLY A 28 7.28 -32.83 -4.54
C GLY A 28 7.11 -34.31 -4.84
N THR A 29 8.10 -35.10 -4.43
CA THR A 29 8.11 -36.57 -4.59
C THR A 29 8.31 -37.25 -3.25
N ILE A 30 7.67 -38.38 -3.08
CA ILE A 30 7.79 -39.23 -1.91
C ILE A 30 8.50 -40.53 -2.34
N THR A 31 9.63 -40.81 -1.71
CA THR A 31 10.45 -42.03 -1.99
C THR A 31 10.68 -42.80 -0.70
N ASP A 32 11.00 -44.09 -0.83
CA ASP A 32 11.46 -44.93 0.27
C ASP A 32 12.96 -44.81 0.51
N GLY A 33 13.48 -45.60 1.45
CA GLY A 33 14.90 -45.65 1.79
C GLY A 33 15.82 -46.02 0.62
N SER A 34 15.34 -46.77 -0.38
CA SER A 34 16.05 -47.17 -1.57
C SER A 34 15.97 -46.17 -2.73
N GLY A 35 15.10 -45.16 -2.63
CA GLY A 35 14.80 -44.19 -3.68
C GLY A 35 13.64 -44.61 -4.58
N ALA A 36 12.93 -45.71 -4.27
CA ALA A 36 11.76 -46.11 -5.03
C ALA A 36 10.56 -45.22 -4.67
N ALA A 37 9.70 -44.97 -5.66
CA ALA A 37 8.51 -44.11 -5.49
C ALA A 37 7.47 -44.75 -4.57
N VAL A 38 6.93 -43.97 -3.63
CA VAL A 38 5.85 -44.40 -2.72
C VAL A 38 4.51 -43.88 -3.24
N SER A 39 3.75 -44.75 -3.88
CA SER A 39 2.42 -44.45 -4.41
C SER A 39 1.34 -44.51 -3.32
N GLY A 40 0.32 -43.66 -3.40
CA GLY A 40 -0.82 -43.66 -2.47
C GLY A 40 -0.51 -43.13 -1.06
N ALA A 41 0.65 -42.55 -0.84
CA ALA A 41 0.97 -41.87 0.41
C ALA A 41 0.05 -40.65 0.57
N THR A 42 -0.40 -40.41 1.79
CA THR A 42 -1.21 -39.24 2.16
C THR A 42 -0.31 -38.09 2.56
N VAL A 43 -0.47 -36.94 1.90
CA VAL A 43 0.23 -35.69 2.21
C VAL A 43 -0.79 -34.71 2.77
N ALA A 44 -0.63 -34.32 4.02
CA ALA A 44 -1.49 -33.38 4.74
C ALA A 44 -0.71 -32.07 4.98
N ILE A 45 -1.24 -30.95 4.48
CA ILE A 45 -0.66 -29.62 4.59
C ILE A 45 -1.51 -28.80 5.57
N THR A 46 -0.92 -28.41 6.68
CA THR A 46 -1.58 -27.70 7.78
C THR A 46 -0.94 -26.31 7.96
N ASP A 47 -1.75 -25.29 8.01
CA ASP A 47 -1.31 -23.95 8.39
C ASP A 47 -1.01 -23.93 9.90
N THR A 48 0.20 -23.48 10.26
CA THR A 48 0.66 -23.52 11.66
C THR A 48 0.10 -22.37 12.50
N ASP A 49 -0.24 -21.24 11.90
CA ASP A 49 -0.74 -20.06 12.61
C ASP A 49 -2.24 -20.21 12.92
N THR A 50 -3.00 -20.83 12.01
CA THR A 50 -4.44 -21.08 12.19
C THR A 50 -4.76 -22.50 12.67
N LYS A 51 -3.80 -23.44 12.60
CA LYS A 51 -3.96 -24.88 12.86
C LYS A 51 -4.99 -25.55 11.95
N VAL A 52 -5.22 -24.99 10.80
CA VAL A 52 -6.19 -25.46 9.81
C VAL A 52 -5.52 -26.45 8.85
N LEU A 53 -6.13 -27.60 8.63
CA LEU A 53 -5.78 -28.49 7.53
C LEU A 53 -6.24 -27.85 6.21
N ILE A 54 -5.28 -27.27 5.47
CA ILE A 54 -5.56 -26.53 4.24
C ILE A 54 -5.77 -27.46 3.05
N ARG A 55 -4.95 -28.53 2.95
CA ARG A 55 -4.98 -29.44 1.82
C ARG A 55 -4.61 -30.85 2.25
N LYS A 56 -5.28 -31.84 1.63
CA LYS A 56 -4.94 -33.25 1.75
C LYS A 56 -4.90 -33.84 0.35
N VAL A 57 -3.75 -34.38 -0.07
CA VAL A 57 -3.54 -35.00 -1.38
C VAL A 57 -2.92 -36.37 -1.21
N SER A 58 -3.02 -37.21 -2.24
CA SER A 58 -2.34 -38.53 -2.28
C SER A 58 -1.32 -38.54 -3.42
N THR A 59 -0.22 -39.27 -3.22
CA THR A 59 0.81 -39.39 -4.25
C THR A 59 0.34 -40.25 -5.42
N GLY A 60 0.80 -39.88 -6.62
CA GLY A 60 0.63 -40.61 -7.86
C GLY A 60 1.47 -41.89 -7.93
N LYS A 61 1.48 -42.55 -9.09
CA LYS A 61 2.22 -43.79 -9.32
C LYS A 61 3.74 -43.63 -9.19
N GLU A 62 4.25 -42.46 -9.54
CA GLU A 62 5.64 -42.08 -9.47
C GLU A 62 6.03 -41.41 -8.16
N GLY A 63 5.13 -41.47 -7.14
CA GLY A 63 5.35 -40.86 -5.83
C GLY A 63 5.21 -39.34 -5.84
N ASP A 64 4.79 -38.75 -6.93
CA ASP A 64 4.60 -37.31 -7.11
C ASP A 64 3.34 -36.81 -6.40
N TYR A 65 3.37 -35.60 -5.86
CA TYR A 65 2.20 -34.89 -5.35
C TYR A 65 2.24 -33.42 -5.74
N ALA A 66 1.07 -32.81 -5.87
CA ALA A 66 0.90 -31.39 -6.10
C ALA A 66 -0.26 -30.84 -5.27
N ALA A 67 -0.02 -29.71 -4.63
CA ALA A 67 -0.99 -28.93 -3.89
C ALA A 67 -0.97 -27.47 -4.41
N PRO A 68 -1.71 -27.16 -5.46
CA PRO A 68 -1.79 -25.84 -6.01
C PRO A 68 -2.72 -24.94 -5.19
N LEU A 69 -2.58 -23.61 -5.38
CA LEU A 69 -3.48 -22.60 -4.84
C LEU A 69 -3.58 -22.64 -3.31
N LEU A 70 -2.44 -22.72 -2.64
CA LEU A 70 -2.36 -22.61 -1.19
C LEU A 70 -2.27 -21.12 -0.80
N PRO A 71 -2.97 -20.70 0.27
CA PRO A 71 -2.82 -19.35 0.79
C PRO A 71 -1.37 -19.08 1.24
N VAL A 72 -1.00 -17.82 1.30
CA VAL A 72 0.29 -17.39 1.87
C VAL A 72 0.32 -17.70 3.35
N GLY A 73 1.44 -18.18 3.89
CA GLY A 73 1.56 -18.46 5.31
C GLY A 73 2.65 -19.44 5.68
N LYS A 74 2.58 -19.93 6.92
CA LYS A 74 3.52 -20.91 7.46
C LYS A 74 2.84 -22.27 7.54
N PHE A 75 3.51 -23.30 7.03
CA PHE A 75 2.94 -24.62 6.92
C PHE A 75 3.77 -25.70 7.59
N SER A 76 3.08 -26.74 8.03
CA SER A 76 3.66 -28.06 8.28
C SER A 76 3.10 -29.06 7.28
N ILE A 77 3.94 -29.97 6.79
CA ILE A 77 3.56 -31.06 5.89
C ILE A 77 3.80 -32.37 6.62
N ARG A 78 2.74 -33.19 6.72
CA ARG A 78 2.76 -34.54 7.27
C ARG A 78 2.51 -35.55 6.17
N VAL A 79 3.40 -36.52 6.03
CA VAL A 79 3.29 -37.61 5.05
C VAL A 79 3.12 -38.92 5.77
N GLU A 80 2.13 -39.68 5.37
CA GLU A 80 1.80 -41.01 5.93
C GLU A 80 1.60 -42.03 4.81
N ALA A 81 2.21 -43.18 4.95
CA ALA A 81 2.01 -44.31 4.05
C ALA A 81 2.00 -45.63 4.85
N PRO A 82 1.20 -46.64 4.47
CA PRO A 82 1.20 -47.95 5.14
C PRO A 82 2.58 -48.62 5.10
N GLY A 83 3.07 -49.06 6.26
CA GLY A 83 4.38 -49.72 6.39
C GLY A 83 5.58 -48.76 6.53
N PHE A 84 5.33 -47.46 6.57
CA PHE A 84 6.34 -46.45 6.78
C PHE A 84 6.05 -45.58 8.02
N LYS A 85 7.10 -45.08 8.63
CA LYS A 85 7.00 -44.08 9.68
C LYS A 85 6.44 -42.78 9.10
N ALA A 86 5.61 -42.06 9.87
CA ALA A 86 5.13 -40.74 9.46
C ALA A 86 6.30 -39.75 9.40
N ALA A 87 6.40 -39.00 8.32
CA ALA A 87 7.37 -37.92 8.18
C ALA A 87 6.67 -36.56 8.31
N VAL A 88 7.24 -35.66 9.12
CA VAL A 88 6.71 -34.31 9.32
C VAL A 88 7.82 -33.32 9.02
N ARG A 89 7.48 -32.27 8.28
CA ARG A 89 8.35 -31.11 8.03
C ARG A 89 7.63 -29.84 8.45
N GLU A 90 8.22 -29.08 9.34
CA GLU A 90 7.70 -27.84 9.88
C GLU A 90 8.49 -26.62 9.37
N GLY A 91 7.98 -25.42 9.62
CA GLY A 91 8.67 -24.17 9.29
C GLY A 91 8.72 -23.84 7.80
N ILE A 92 7.80 -24.39 7.01
CA ILE A 92 7.68 -24.07 5.58
C ILE A 92 6.98 -22.73 5.45
N VAL A 93 7.68 -21.73 4.89
CA VAL A 93 7.10 -20.41 4.56
C VAL A 93 6.78 -20.40 3.08
N LEU A 94 5.51 -20.17 2.75
CA LEU A 94 5.02 -20.03 1.38
C LEU A 94 4.61 -18.58 1.16
N ASN A 95 5.31 -17.89 0.30
CA ASN A 95 5.00 -16.52 -0.08
C ASN A 95 4.07 -16.51 -1.32
N VAL A 96 3.53 -15.35 -1.61
CA VAL A 96 2.66 -15.17 -2.79
C VAL A 96 3.41 -15.53 -4.07
N THR A 97 2.74 -16.30 -4.95
CA THR A 97 3.29 -16.81 -6.22
C THR A 97 4.51 -17.74 -6.11
N ASP A 98 4.88 -18.18 -4.92
CA ASP A 98 5.95 -19.16 -4.76
C ASP A 98 5.51 -20.53 -5.27
N SER A 99 6.45 -21.27 -5.84
CA SER A 99 6.30 -22.68 -6.19
C SER A 99 7.41 -23.48 -5.52
N LEU A 100 7.09 -24.11 -4.39
CA LEU A 100 8.04 -24.85 -3.58
C LEU A 100 8.05 -26.32 -3.99
N THR A 101 9.25 -26.92 -4.12
CA THR A 101 9.40 -28.35 -4.27
C THR A 101 9.90 -28.97 -2.96
N ILE A 102 9.05 -29.77 -2.31
CA ILE A 102 9.32 -30.38 -1.01
C ILE A 102 9.17 -31.91 -1.13
N SER A 103 10.29 -32.61 -1.18
CA SER A 103 10.31 -34.07 -1.27
C SER A 103 10.61 -34.72 0.07
N PHE A 104 10.13 -35.93 0.26
CA PHE A 104 10.33 -36.72 1.47
C PHE A 104 10.89 -38.07 1.15
N LYS A 105 11.78 -38.56 2.03
CA LYS A 105 12.28 -39.93 2.04
C LYS A 105 11.68 -40.62 3.27
N LEU A 106 10.86 -41.65 3.06
CA LEU A 106 10.20 -42.37 4.14
C LEU A 106 11.06 -43.54 4.60
N GLU A 107 11.06 -43.77 5.91
CA GLU A 107 11.70 -44.96 6.53
C GLU A 107 10.65 -46.01 6.84
N LEU A 108 11.00 -47.28 6.64
CA LEU A 108 10.18 -48.41 7.02
C LEU A 108 9.93 -48.43 8.53
N GLY A 109 8.69 -48.72 8.93
CA GLY A 109 8.31 -48.77 10.33
C GLY A 109 6.82 -48.55 10.54
N ASP A 110 6.40 -48.47 11.81
CA ASP A 110 5.01 -48.23 12.16
C ASP A 110 4.66 -46.73 11.94
N VAL A 111 3.48 -46.49 11.38
CA VAL A 111 2.95 -45.13 11.11
C VAL A 111 2.74 -44.31 12.39
N THR A 112 2.65 -44.94 13.54
CA THR A 112 2.58 -44.30 14.86
C THR A 112 3.92 -43.61 15.25
N GLN A 113 5.04 -44.02 14.65
CA GLN A 113 6.33 -43.39 14.84
C GLN A 113 6.46 -42.20 13.89
N THR A 114 6.81 -41.05 14.43
CA THR A 114 6.97 -39.82 13.65
C THR A 114 8.44 -39.42 13.61
N ILE A 115 8.93 -39.08 12.42
CA ILE A 115 10.25 -38.48 12.21
C ILE A 115 10.03 -37.03 11.81
N THR A 116 10.53 -36.12 12.61
CA THR A 116 10.58 -34.70 12.23
C THR A 116 11.79 -34.46 11.37
N VAL A 117 11.58 -34.05 10.12
CA VAL A 117 12.63 -33.62 9.22
C VAL A 117 12.78 -32.14 9.38
N GLU A 118 13.87 -31.66 10.00
CA GLU A 118 14.15 -30.24 10.08
C GLU A 118 14.34 -29.68 8.67
N ALA A 119 13.62 -28.61 8.35
CA ALA A 119 13.83 -27.91 7.10
C ALA A 119 15.22 -27.26 7.12
N PRO A 120 16.04 -27.41 6.09
CA PRO A 120 17.23 -26.58 5.99
C PRO A 120 16.81 -25.11 5.99
N PRO A 121 17.61 -24.18 6.57
CA PRO A 121 17.26 -22.77 6.69
C PRO A 121 17.09 -22.04 5.34
N VAL A 122 17.50 -22.68 4.25
CA VAL A 122 17.32 -22.19 2.89
C VAL A 122 16.30 -23.08 2.18
N GLN A 123 15.09 -22.58 2.00
CA GLN A 123 14.16 -23.16 1.04
C GLN A 123 14.73 -22.94 -0.36
N VAL A 124 15.03 -24.03 -1.07
CA VAL A 124 15.35 -23.93 -2.48
C VAL A 124 14.02 -23.69 -3.21
N GLU A 125 13.73 -22.43 -3.50
CA GLU A 125 12.71 -22.09 -4.47
C GLU A 125 13.18 -22.61 -5.83
N LEU A 126 12.60 -23.69 -6.28
CA LEU A 126 12.60 -23.99 -7.71
C LEU A 126 11.53 -23.08 -8.36
N GLN A 127 11.80 -21.78 -8.33
CA GLN A 127 11.14 -20.90 -9.28
C GLN A 127 11.50 -21.38 -10.66
N ASN A 128 10.52 -21.46 -11.55
CA ASN A 128 10.75 -21.67 -12.97
C ASN A 128 11.80 -20.64 -13.43
N GLY A 129 13.02 -20.99 -13.31
CA GLY A 129 14.33 -20.60 -13.78
C GLY A 129 14.68 -19.14 -14.02
N SER A 130 13.77 -18.16 -14.04
CA SER A 130 14.12 -16.81 -14.47
C SER A 130 13.38 -15.65 -13.78
N ALA A 131 12.48 -15.92 -12.84
CA ALA A 131 11.77 -14.86 -12.16
C ALA A 131 12.68 -14.06 -11.22
N GLN A 132 12.91 -12.78 -11.55
CA GLN A 132 13.59 -11.86 -10.66
C GLN A 132 12.55 -11.24 -9.72
N ALA A 133 12.38 -11.84 -8.57
CA ALA A 133 11.44 -11.39 -7.54
C ALA A 133 12.19 -10.94 -6.27
N THR A 134 11.59 -10.02 -5.55
CA THR A 134 12.01 -9.62 -4.21
C THR A 134 10.78 -9.60 -3.32
N THR A 135 10.85 -10.33 -2.21
CA THR A 135 9.81 -10.38 -1.20
C THR A 135 10.28 -9.63 0.04
N ILE A 136 9.44 -8.75 0.57
CA ILE A 136 9.64 -8.05 1.85
C ILE A 136 8.51 -8.51 2.76
N ASN A 137 8.86 -9.15 3.87
CA ASN A 137 7.87 -9.61 4.84
C ASN A 137 7.33 -8.48 5.72
N GLY A 138 6.19 -8.69 6.35
CA GLY A 138 5.51 -7.67 7.14
C GLY A 138 6.36 -7.10 8.28
N THR A 139 7.27 -7.86 8.88
CA THR A 139 8.21 -7.36 9.89
C THR A 139 9.19 -6.38 9.27
N GLN A 140 9.83 -6.75 8.16
CA GLN A 140 10.75 -5.85 7.45
C GLN A 140 10.05 -4.57 6.98
N ILE A 141 8.80 -4.67 6.51
CA ILE A 141 8.02 -3.50 6.07
C ILE A 141 7.83 -2.51 7.22
N ARG A 142 7.53 -2.99 8.42
CA ARG A 142 7.33 -2.14 9.62
C ARG A 142 8.62 -1.56 10.17
N GLU A 143 9.73 -2.31 10.07
CA GLU A 143 11.04 -1.91 10.61
C GLU A 143 11.79 -0.93 9.68
N LEU A 144 11.47 -0.90 8.40
CA LEU A 144 12.09 0.03 7.47
C LEU A 144 11.61 1.47 7.74
N ALA A 145 12.56 2.39 7.80
CA ALA A 145 12.29 3.81 8.04
C ALA A 145 11.69 4.46 6.80
N LEU A 146 10.39 4.39 6.65
CA LEU A 146 9.63 5.06 5.59
C LEU A 146 9.18 6.44 6.07
N VAL A 147 9.56 7.47 5.33
CA VAL A 147 9.36 8.88 5.72
C VAL A 147 7.86 9.23 5.86
N THR A 148 7.01 8.63 5.04
CA THR A 148 5.57 8.88 5.03
C THR A 148 4.73 7.65 5.30
N ARG A 149 5.36 6.52 5.70
CA ARG A 149 4.68 5.24 5.94
C ARG A 149 3.80 4.79 4.76
N ASN A 150 4.28 5.04 3.55
CA ASN A 150 3.66 4.56 2.33
C ASN A 150 4.47 3.36 1.80
N TYR A 151 3.84 2.17 1.72
CA TYR A 151 4.49 0.95 1.26
C TYR A 151 5.00 1.04 -0.18
N GLU A 152 4.42 1.89 -1.01
CA GLU A 152 4.88 2.10 -2.39
C GLU A 152 6.35 2.53 -2.44
N GLN A 153 6.84 3.26 -1.43
CA GLN A 153 8.23 3.70 -1.34
C GLN A 153 9.21 2.52 -1.31
N LEU A 154 8.78 1.33 -0.87
CA LEU A 154 9.58 0.11 -0.88
C LEU A 154 9.97 -0.32 -2.29
N VAL A 155 9.17 0.04 -3.29
CA VAL A 155 9.48 -0.26 -4.70
C VAL A 155 10.75 0.42 -5.16
N SER A 156 11.03 1.64 -4.65
CA SER A 156 12.25 2.38 -4.99
C SER A 156 13.55 1.72 -4.51
N LEU A 157 13.45 0.80 -3.54
CA LEU A 157 14.60 0.04 -3.03
C LEU A 157 15.00 -1.13 -3.95
N MET A 158 14.17 -1.44 -4.94
CA MET A 158 14.39 -2.58 -5.82
C MET A 158 15.36 -2.25 -6.95
N PRO A 159 16.28 -3.15 -7.31
CA PRO A 159 17.13 -2.95 -8.47
C PRO A 159 16.31 -2.79 -9.76
N GLY A 160 16.75 -1.90 -10.65
CA GLY A 160 16.07 -1.61 -11.93
C GLY A 160 14.83 -0.72 -11.81
N VAL A 161 14.57 -0.14 -10.64
CA VAL A 161 13.50 0.83 -10.43
C VAL A 161 14.08 2.24 -10.47
N SER A 162 13.43 3.11 -11.24
CA SER A 162 13.65 4.55 -11.19
C SER A 162 12.37 5.24 -10.71
N SER A 163 12.54 6.27 -9.86
CA SER A 163 11.44 7.05 -9.31
C SER A 163 11.70 8.53 -9.51
N ALA A 164 10.68 9.25 -9.96
CA ALA A 164 10.71 10.72 -10.05
C ALA A 164 10.24 11.38 -8.73
N SER A 165 9.68 10.61 -7.82
CA SER A 165 9.16 11.13 -6.56
C SER A 165 10.20 11.03 -5.45
N VAL A 166 10.37 12.11 -4.71
CA VAL A 166 11.36 12.21 -3.64
C VAL A 166 10.71 12.09 -2.26
N ASP A 167 9.50 12.62 -2.06
CA ASP A 167 8.78 12.58 -0.79
C ASP A 167 7.27 12.73 -1.04
N GLN A 168 6.52 11.66 -0.81
CA GLN A 168 5.07 11.68 -0.89
C GLN A 168 4.49 11.85 0.52
N LEU A 169 4.15 13.09 0.88
CA LEU A 169 3.45 13.38 2.13
C LEU A 169 2.03 12.80 2.16
N TYR A 170 1.47 12.57 0.99
CA TYR A 170 0.10 12.13 0.82
C TYR A 170 0.06 10.72 0.25
N VAL A 171 -0.90 9.94 0.69
CA VAL A 171 -1.18 8.60 0.18
C VAL A 171 -2.62 8.51 -0.31
N GLY A 172 -2.89 7.47 -1.11
CA GLY A 172 -4.20 7.29 -1.70
C GLY A 172 -4.38 8.10 -2.97
N THR A 173 -5.61 8.22 -3.42
CA THR A 173 -5.99 8.80 -4.71
C THR A 173 -6.14 10.31 -4.68
N SER A 174 -6.14 10.94 -3.50
CA SER A 174 -6.43 12.36 -3.36
C SER A 174 -5.32 13.14 -2.67
N LEU A 175 -4.86 14.20 -3.31
CA LEU A 175 -4.05 15.24 -2.70
C LEU A 175 -4.94 16.37 -2.18
N PRO A 176 -4.48 17.21 -1.22
CA PRO A 176 -5.25 18.37 -0.74
C PRO A 176 -5.66 19.35 -1.85
N SER A 177 -4.92 19.37 -2.96
CA SER A 177 -5.24 20.16 -4.15
C SER A 177 -6.33 19.55 -5.03
N GLY A 178 -6.90 18.40 -4.65
CA GLY A 178 -7.86 17.67 -5.47
C GLY A 178 -7.25 16.88 -6.63
N GLN A 179 -5.92 16.81 -6.69
CA GLN A 179 -5.22 16.00 -7.69
C GLN A 179 -5.04 14.57 -7.17
N THR A 180 -5.01 13.60 -8.09
CA THR A 180 -4.71 12.21 -7.76
C THR A 180 -3.20 11.99 -7.68
N ALA A 181 -2.75 11.24 -6.66
CA ALA A 181 -1.37 10.80 -6.58
C ALA A 181 -1.09 9.77 -7.67
N THR A 182 -0.08 10.03 -8.51
CA THR A 182 0.33 9.11 -9.56
C THR A 182 1.43 8.18 -9.08
N ILE A 183 1.45 6.95 -9.60
CA ILE A 183 2.53 5.99 -9.36
C ILE A 183 3.80 6.53 -10.04
N PRO A 184 4.86 6.86 -9.28
CA PRO A 184 6.06 7.51 -9.84
C PRO A 184 7.15 6.53 -10.29
N TYR A 185 6.87 5.21 -10.30
CA TYR A 185 7.88 4.17 -10.47
C TYR A 185 7.91 3.61 -11.88
N ALA A 186 9.05 3.76 -12.56
CA ALA A 186 9.37 3.06 -13.80
C ALA A 186 10.27 1.86 -13.48
N ILE A 187 9.88 0.66 -13.89
CA ILE A 187 10.58 -0.59 -13.57
C ILE A 187 11.12 -1.22 -14.84
N ASN A 188 12.43 -1.54 -14.87
CA ASN A 188 13.15 -2.07 -16.03
C ASN A 188 12.96 -1.25 -17.30
N GLY A 189 12.90 0.09 -17.19
CA GLY A 189 12.69 0.99 -18.31
C GLY A 189 11.27 1.03 -18.89
N ALA A 190 10.32 0.31 -18.29
CA ALA A 190 8.92 0.40 -18.67
C ALA A 190 8.31 1.74 -18.20
N ARG A 191 7.18 2.12 -18.81
CA ARG A 191 6.42 3.30 -18.36
C ARG A 191 5.84 3.06 -16.96
N ASN A 192 5.60 4.12 -16.21
CA ASN A 192 4.97 4.05 -14.86
C ASN A 192 3.63 3.28 -14.88
N SER A 193 2.85 3.44 -15.94
CA SER A 193 1.59 2.73 -16.17
C SER A 193 1.77 1.26 -16.62
N GLY A 194 3.00 0.79 -16.79
CA GLY A 194 3.31 -0.53 -17.34
C GLY A 194 3.36 -1.67 -16.31
N SER A 195 3.25 -1.36 -15.01
CA SER A 195 3.28 -2.37 -13.94
C SER A 195 1.87 -2.69 -13.45
N ALA A 196 1.65 -3.94 -13.03
CA ALA A 196 0.41 -4.34 -12.36
C ALA A 196 0.59 -4.23 -10.85
N TRP A 197 -0.44 -3.72 -10.18
CA TRP A 197 -0.52 -3.62 -8.72
C TRP A 197 -1.73 -4.38 -8.23
N LEU A 198 -1.51 -5.30 -7.32
CA LEU A 198 -2.55 -6.17 -6.79
C LEU A 198 -2.56 -6.11 -5.26
N VAL A 199 -3.75 -6.14 -4.67
CA VAL A 199 -3.94 -6.29 -3.23
C VAL A 199 -4.80 -7.53 -3.00
N ASP A 200 -4.26 -8.54 -2.31
CA ASP A 200 -4.86 -9.87 -2.14
C ASP A 200 -5.43 -10.42 -3.47
N GLY A 201 -4.61 -10.39 -4.52
CA GLY A 201 -4.96 -10.87 -5.86
C GLY A 201 -5.90 -9.99 -6.68
N ALA A 202 -6.54 -8.98 -6.08
CA ALA A 202 -7.41 -8.05 -6.80
C ALA A 202 -6.62 -6.91 -7.43
N ASP A 203 -7.00 -6.51 -8.65
CA ASP A 203 -6.41 -5.37 -9.34
C ASP A 203 -6.64 -4.08 -8.56
N ASN A 204 -5.55 -3.36 -8.30
CA ASN A 204 -5.54 -2.14 -7.51
C ASN A 204 -5.19 -0.88 -8.32
N ILE A 205 -5.31 -0.95 -9.64
CA ILE A 205 -5.04 0.20 -10.51
C ILE A 205 -6.35 0.83 -10.97
N ASP A 206 -6.43 2.15 -10.91
CA ASP A 206 -7.47 2.92 -11.59
C ASP A 206 -7.33 2.74 -13.12
N ARG A 207 -8.27 2.02 -13.70
CA ARG A 207 -8.26 1.71 -15.14
C ARG A 207 -8.58 2.90 -16.02
N GLY A 208 -9.05 4.01 -15.48
CA GLY A 208 -9.22 5.26 -16.20
C GLY A 208 -7.89 5.95 -16.51
N SER A 209 -6.98 5.97 -15.55
CA SER A 209 -5.67 6.60 -15.69
C SER A 209 -4.52 5.63 -15.93
N ASN A 210 -4.60 4.39 -15.41
CA ASN A 210 -3.51 3.42 -15.27
C ASN A 210 -2.26 3.96 -14.54
N GLN A 211 -2.41 5.03 -13.78
CA GLN A 211 -1.32 5.72 -13.09
C GLN A 211 -1.58 5.96 -11.60
N THR A 212 -2.76 5.59 -11.11
CA THR A 212 -3.13 5.76 -9.71
C THR A 212 -3.58 4.44 -9.11
N LEU A 213 -3.35 4.25 -7.81
CA LEU A 213 -3.87 3.11 -7.07
C LEU A 213 -5.29 3.41 -6.59
N LEU A 214 -6.13 2.39 -6.54
CA LEU A 214 -7.50 2.50 -6.02
C LEU A 214 -7.50 2.62 -4.50
N THR A 215 -6.61 1.86 -3.84
CA THR A 215 -6.49 1.83 -2.38
C THR A 215 -5.04 1.66 -1.95
N THR A 216 -4.71 2.12 -0.76
CA THR A 216 -3.35 2.07 -0.20
C THR A 216 -3.39 1.47 1.20
N PRO A 217 -3.29 0.14 1.36
CA PRO A 217 -3.36 -0.49 2.68
C PRO A 217 -2.26 0.02 3.61
N SER A 218 -2.59 0.19 4.88
CA SER A 218 -1.66 0.55 5.95
C SER A 218 -0.50 -0.44 6.01
N ILE A 219 0.71 0.06 6.29
CA ILE A 219 1.90 -0.77 6.50
C ILE A 219 1.66 -1.85 7.56
N ASP A 220 0.95 -1.51 8.63
CA ASP A 220 0.66 -2.45 9.71
C ASP A 220 -0.39 -3.50 9.34
N ALA A 221 -1.15 -3.28 8.28
CA ALA A 221 -2.08 -4.26 7.73
C ALA A 221 -1.42 -5.21 6.71
N ILE A 222 -0.18 -4.96 6.26
CA ILE A 222 0.50 -5.77 5.25
C ILE A 222 1.22 -6.96 5.91
N ALA A 223 0.96 -8.16 5.41
CA ALA A 223 1.67 -9.38 5.76
C ALA A 223 2.91 -9.58 4.88
N GLU A 224 2.78 -9.27 3.59
CA GLU A 224 3.81 -9.50 2.58
C GLU A 224 3.69 -8.52 1.43
N PHE A 225 4.83 -8.10 0.91
CA PHE A 225 4.96 -7.27 -0.28
C PHE A 225 5.97 -7.91 -1.23
N LYS A 226 5.53 -8.26 -2.43
CA LYS A 226 6.37 -8.92 -3.44
C LYS A 226 6.39 -8.14 -4.73
N VAL A 227 7.59 -7.95 -5.27
CA VAL A 227 7.83 -7.32 -6.57
C VAL A 227 8.50 -8.33 -7.50
N GLN A 228 7.81 -8.75 -8.54
CA GLN A 228 8.35 -9.59 -9.60
C GLN A 228 8.65 -8.71 -10.81
N ARG A 229 9.94 -8.51 -11.09
CA ARG A 229 10.42 -7.57 -12.11
C ARG A 229 10.56 -8.16 -13.50
N SER A 230 10.71 -9.49 -13.58
CA SER A 230 10.79 -10.24 -14.85
C SER A 230 10.58 -11.72 -14.62
N GLY A 231 10.30 -12.47 -15.68
CA GLY A 231 10.19 -13.93 -15.65
C GLY A 231 8.95 -14.45 -14.91
N TYR A 232 7.95 -13.61 -14.68
CA TYR A 232 6.67 -14.04 -14.11
C TYR A 232 5.90 -14.90 -15.11
N SER A 233 5.02 -15.76 -14.60
CA SER A 233 4.31 -16.73 -15.45
C SER A 233 3.21 -16.08 -16.31
N ALA A 234 2.75 -16.78 -17.34
CA ALA A 234 1.82 -16.23 -18.34
C ALA A 234 0.41 -15.92 -17.79
N ASP A 235 0.04 -16.50 -16.67
CA ASP A 235 -1.20 -16.19 -15.93
C ASP A 235 -1.16 -14.80 -15.26
N MET A 236 0.02 -14.26 -15.01
CA MET A 236 0.22 -12.89 -14.53
C MET A 236 0.28 -11.91 -15.72
N GLY A 237 -0.86 -11.69 -16.36
CA GLY A 237 -0.96 -10.81 -17.52
C GLY A 237 -0.89 -9.31 -17.23
N ARG A 238 -1.05 -8.49 -18.29
CA ARG A 238 -1.30 -7.05 -18.25
C ARG A 238 -0.17 -6.14 -17.74
N ALA A 239 1.03 -6.65 -17.52
CA ALA A 239 2.17 -5.85 -17.12
C ALA A 239 3.34 -6.02 -18.08
N GLY A 240 3.89 -4.92 -18.59
CA GLY A 240 5.15 -4.88 -19.32
C GLY A 240 6.34 -4.51 -18.45
N GLY A 241 6.09 -4.05 -17.22
CA GLY A 241 7.09 -3.66 -16.22
C GLY A 241 7.24 -4.73 -15.14
N ALA A 242 6.50 -4.59 -14.07
CA ALA A 242 6.54 -5.53 -12.94
C ALA A 242 5.14 -5.95 -12.49
N GLN A 243 5.08 -7.07 -11.76
CA GLN A 243 3.94 -7.49 -10.95
C GLN A 243 4.23 -7.15 -9.49
N ILE A 244 3.45 -6.26 -8.92
CA ILE A 244 3.56 -5.83 -7.53
C ILE A 244 2.36 -6.39 -6.77
N GLN A 245 2.63 -7.19 -5.76
CA GLN A 245 1.61 -7.89 -5.01
C GLN A 245 1.74 -7.55 -3.53
N VAL A 246 0.62 -7.14 -2.96
CA VAL A 246 0.46 -6.85 -1.54
C VAL A 246 -0.51 -7.86 -0.95
N VAL A 247 -0.10 -8.57 0.08
CA VAL A 247 -0.95 -9.48 0.83
C VAL A 247 -1.25 -8.87 2.18
N THR A 248 -2.54 -8.74 2.51
CA THR A 248 -2.96 -8.22 3.81
C THR A 248 -2.93 -9.29 4.87
N LYS A 249 -2.73 -8.88 6.13
CA LYS A 249 -2.77 -9.78 7.27
C LYS A 249 -4.13 -10.45 7.41
N SER A 250 -4.14 -11.61 8.05
CA SER A 250 -5.33 -12.36 8.43
C SER A 250 -5.30 -12.64 9.94
N GLY A 251 -6.46 -13.03 10.48
CA GLY A 251 -6.53 -13.54 11.85
C GLY A 251 -5.85 -14.90 11.98
N THR A 252 -5.39 -15.21 13.17
CA THR A 252 -4.77 -16.49 13.55
C THR A 252 -5.56 -17.19 14.67
N SER A 253 -5.10 -18.35 15.13
CA SER A 253 -5.72 -19.06 16.26
C SER A 253 -5.53 -18.35 17.61
N GLY A 254 -4.62 -17.38 17.68
CA GLY A 254 -4.39 -16.49 18.84
C GLY A 254 -4.79 -15.06 18.52
N PHE A 255 -5.22 -14.29 19.51
CA PHE A 255 -5.42 -12.87 19.35
C PHE A 255 -4.06 -12.16 19.24
N HIS A 256 -3.96 -11.22 18.34
CA HIS A 256 -2.78 -10.37 18.13
C HIS A 256 -3.24 -8.99 17.65
N GLY A 257 -2.44 -7.99 17.91
CA GLY A 257 -2.72 -6.62 17.48
C GLY A 257 -1.62 -5.68 17.91
N ASP A 258 -1.60 -4.54 17.26
CA ASP A 258 -0.64 -3.46 17.48
C ASP A 258 -1.39 -2.13 17.56
N ALA A 259 -0.84 -1.18 18.29
CA ALA A 259 -1.26 0.23 18.28
C ALA A 259 -0.01 1.09 18.12
N TYR A 260 -0.07 2.07 17.24
CA TYR A 260 1.08 2.88 16.89
C TYR A 260 0.73 4.35 16.72
N SER A 261 1.75 5.20 16.87
CA SER A 261 1.66 6.63 16.58
C SER A 261 3.02 7.15 16.13
N PHE A 262 3.03 7.83 14.98
CA PHE A 262 4.21 8.43 14.37
C PHE A 262 3.97 9.92 14.17
N VAL A 263 4.93 10.73 14.54
CA VAL A 263 4.83 12.19 14.50
C VAL A 263 6.01 12.77 13.72
N ARG A 264 5.72 13.65 12.76
CA ARG A 264 6.71 14.54 12.14
C ARG A 264 6.26 15.99 12.37
N ASN A 265 7.17 16.82 12.83
CA ASN A 265 6.92 18.23 13.07
C ASN A 265 8.10 19.04 12.53
N SER A 266 7.81 20.18 11.91
CA SER A 266 8.82 21.13 11.46
C SER A 266 9.76 21.58 12.60
N ASP A 267 9.29 21.58 13.85
CA ASP A 267 10.10 21.96 15.01
C ASP A 267 11.28 21.01 15.28
N PHE A 268 11.20 19.78 14.78
CA PHE A 268 12.24 18.75 14.85
C PHE A 268 13.00 18.59 13.53
N ALA A 269 12.69 19.38 12.49
CA ALA A 269 13.24 19.23 11.17
C ALA A 269 14.30 20.30 10.86
N ALA A 270 15.35 19.92 10.15
CA ALA A 270 16.25 20.87 9.53
C ALA A 270 15.61 21.51 8.29
N ASN A 271 16.00 22.74 7.98
CA ASN A 271 15.57 23.40 6.76
C ASN A 271 16.26 22.78 5.53
N ASN A 272 15.60 22.79 4.37
CA ASN A 272 16.20 22.27 3.16
C ASN A 272 17.26 23.25 2.59
N PHE A 273 18.17 22.70 1.79
CA PHE A 273 19.28 23.46 1.20
C PHE A 273 18.79 24.64 0.36
N TYR A 274 17.79 24.42 -0.50
CA TYR A 274 17.31 25.48 -1.42
C TYR A 274 16.62 26.60 -0.68
N ASN A 275 15.84 26.30 0.36
CA ASN A 275 15.19 27.29 1.19
C ASN A 275 16.22 28.18 1.91
N ASN A 276 17.29 27.57 2.42
CA ASN A 276 18.41 28.32 3.02
C ASN A 276 19.18 29.16 2.00
N ALA A 277 19.38 28.62 0.79
CA ALA A 277 20.15 29.31 -0.26
C ALA A 277 19.37 30.45 -0.90
N THR A 278 18.05 30.33 -1.04
CA THR A 278 17.22 31.33 -1.75
C THR A 278 16.51 32.30 -0.83
N SER A 279 16.49 32.04 0.49
CA SER A 279 15.81 32.86 1.50
C SER A 279 14.32 33.14 1.16
N VAL A 280 13.64 32.15 0.58
CA VAL A 280 12.25 32.32 0.10
C VAL A 280 11.25 32.51 1.25
N ASN A 281 11.55 31.99 2.43
CA ASN A 281 10.71 32.12 3.62
C ASN A 281 11.57 32.64 4.78
N VAL A 282 11.74 33.97 4.85
CA VAL A 282 12.60 34.60 5.85
C VAL A 282 11.76 35.09 7.02
N GLY A 283 12.12 34.66 8.22
CA GLY A 283 11.51 35.11 9.45
C GLY A 283 11.89 36.54 9.82
N SER A 284 11.32 37.03 10.89
CA SER A 284 11.64 38.36 11.46
C SER A 284 13.08 38.48 11.94
N ASP A 285 13.76 37.36 12.16
CA ASP A 285 15.18 37.26 12.51
C ASP A 285 16.13 37.27 11.31
N GLY A 286 15.61 37.44 10.08
CA GLY A 286 16.38 37.48 8.83
C GLY A 286 16.86 36.09 8.38
N LYS A 287 16.45 34.99 9.01
CA LYS A 287 16.86 33.63 8.66
C LYS A 287 15.75 32.92 7.88
N ALA A 288 16.16 32.05 6.95
CA ALA A 288 15.22 31.18 6.27
C ALA A 288 14.53 30.23 7.26
N GLN A 289 13.22 30.26 7.28
CA GLN A 289 12.39 29.45 8.17
C GLN A 289 12.08 28.10 7.54
N VAL A 290 11.98 27.06 8.39
CA VAL A 290 11.51 25.75 7.95
C VAL A 290 10.03 25.85 7.55
N ALA A 291 9.64 25.25 6.44
CA ALA A 291 8.25 25.21 6.05
C ALA A 291 7.45 24.45 7.13
N PRO A 292 6.38 25.05 7.68
CA PRO A 292 5.62 24.41 8.76
C PRO A 292 5.00 23.10 8.30
N LEU A 293 5.21 22.05 9.08
CA LEU A 293 4.65 20.70 8.86
C LEU A 293 4.21 20.12 10.19
N HIS A 294 2.95 19.68 10.27
CA HIS A 294 2.46 18.80 11.32
C HIS A 294 1.92 17.55 10.66
N TYR A 295 2.58 16.43 10.88
CA TYR A 295 2.21 15.13 10.33
C TYR A 295 2.05 14.15 11.48
N ASN A 296 0.82 13.65 11.68
CA ASN A 296 0.49 12.64 12.66
C ASN A 296 -0.13 11.46 11.93
N ASP A 297 0.44 10.27 12.15
CA ASP A 297 -0.02 9.01 11.61
C ASP A 297 -0.18 8.04 12.77
N PHE A 298 -1.39 7.61 13.06
CA PHE A 298 -1.68 6.72 14.18
C PHE A 298 -2.77 5.74 13.81
N GLY A 299 -2.71 4.58 14.41
CA GLY A 299 -3.64 3.52 14.09
C GLY A 299 -3.52 2.33 15.01
N TRP A 300 -4.29 1.30 14.68
CA TRP A 300 -4.29 0.05 15.40
C TRP A 300 -4.67 -1.11 14.49
N THR A 301 -4.24 -2.30 14.87
CA THR A 301 -4.63 -3.56 14.24
C THR A 301 -5.11 -4.54 15.29
N LEU A 302 -6.05 -5.40 14.93
CA LEU A 302 -6.52 -6.49 15.77
C LEU A 302 -6.90 -7.69 14.90
N GLY A 303 -6.34 -8.84 15.20
CA GLY A 303 -6.65 -10.10 14.53
C GLY A 303 -6.81 -11.24 15.50
N GLY A 304 -7.52 -12.28 15.08
CA GLY A 304 -7.70 -13.46 15.91
C GLY A 304 -8.85 -14.35 15.45
N PRO A 305 -9.19 -15.37 16.26
CA PRO A 305 -10.30 -16.25 15.97
C PRO A 305 -11.64 -15.61 16.36
N LEU A 306 -12.61 -15.64 15.46
CA LEU A 306 -14.00 -15.33 15.82
C LEU A 306 -14.60 -16.58 16.45
N TYR A 307 -14.74 -16.59 17.78
CA TYR A 307 -15.25 -17.75 18.49
C TYR A 307 -16.23 -17.36 19.62
N VAL A 308 -17.17 -18.28 19.89
CA VAL A 308 -18.06 -18.17 21.06
C VAL A 308 -17.78 -19.38 21.95
N PRO A 309 -17.35 -19.16 23.21
CA PRO A 309 -17.05 -20.27 24.12
C PRO A 309 -18.18 -21.27 24.18
N ARG A 310 -17.87 -22.56 24.07
CA ARG A 310 -18.78 -23.72 24.08
C ARG A 310 -19.75 -23.82 22.89
N HIS A 311 -19.93 -22.79 22.04
CA HIS A 311 -20.96 -22.80 21.00
C HIS A 311 -20.37 -22.81 19.59
N TYR A 312 -19.41 -21.92 19.27
CA TYR A 312 -18.91 -21.76 17.93
C TYR A 312 -17.38 -21.65 17.89
N ASN A 313 -16.75 -22.29 16.90
CA ASN A 313 -15.32 -22.25 16.63
C ASN A 313 -14.46 -22.55 17.88
N LYS A 314 -14.85 -23.58 18.68
CA LYS A 314 -14.23 -23.92 19.95
C LYS A 314 -12.72 -24.14 19.85
N ASP A 315 -12.31 -24.81 18.76
CA ASP A 315 -10.91 -25.17 18.49
C ASP A 315 -10.14 -24.03 17.80
N LYS A 316 -10.82 -22.90 17.56
CA LYS A 316 -10.25 -21.69 16.94
C LYS A 316 -9.56 -21.95 15.60
N ASN A 317 -10.18 -22.78 14.77
CA ASN A 317 -9.65 -23.24 13.49
C ASN A 317 -10.66 -23.12 12.33
N LYS A 318 -11.73 -22.33 12.47
CA LYS A 318 -12.78 -22.19 11.44
C LYS A 318 -12.91 -20.78 10.92
N THR A 319 -13.10 -19.80 11.80
CA THR A 319 -13.36 -18.41 11.42
C THR A 319 -12.37 -17.52 12.09
N PHE A 320 -11.79 -16.64 11.29
CA PHE A 320 -10.80 -15.68 11.73
C PHE A 320 -11.20 -14.29 11.26
N PHE A 321 -10.75 -13.27 11.96
CA PHE A 321 -10.95 -11.88 11.57
C PHE A 321 -9.63 -11.10 11.69
N PHE A 322 -9.52 -10.06 10.88
CA PHE A 322 -8.48 -9.06 10.99
C PHE A 322 -9.08 -7.69 10.70
N VAL A 323 -8.74 -6.72 11.55
CA VAL A 323 -9.17 -5.32 11.45
C VAL A 323 -7.96 -4.42 11.54
N SER A 324 -7.91 -3.39 10.72
CA SER A 324 -6.91 -2.33 10.78
C SER A 324 -7.59 -0.99 10.52
N GLU A 325 -7.26 0.00 11.33
CA GLU A 325 -7.65 1.39 11.12
C GLU A 325 -6.42 2.29 11.26
N GLU A 326 -6.23 3.17 10.30
CA GLU A 326 -5.16 4.18 10.29
C GLU A 326 -5.75 5.56 10.05
N PHE A 327 -5.27 6.52 10.82
CA PHE A 327 -5.66 7.91 10.74
C PHE A 327 -4.43 8.76 10.47
N ARG A 328 -4.45 9.49 9.38
CA ARG A 328 -3.38 10.40 9.02
C ARG A 328 -3.90 11.83 9.00
N ARG A 329 -3.25 12.68 9.79
CA ARG A 329 -3.61 14.09 9.95
C ARG A 329 -2.39 14.93 9.58
N VAL A 330 -2.48 15.58 8.42
CA VAL A 330 -1.36 16.36 7.86
C VAL A 330 -1.76 17.80 7.71
N ILE A 331 -0.95 18.71 8.26
CA ILE A 331 -1.07 20.15 8.04
C ILE A 331 0.24 20.62 7.41
N THR A 332 0.14 21.13 6.21
CA THR A 332 1.25 21.77 5.50
C THR A 332 0.91 23.21 5.18
N TYR A 333 1.93 23.97 4.85
CA TYR A 333 1.75 25.32 4.37
C TYR A 333 2.45 25.46 3.02
N ALA A 334 1.74 25.99 2.04
CA ALA A 334 2.29 26.37 0.76
C ALA A 334 2.45 27.88 0.71
N SER A 335 3.58 28.36 0.24
CA SER A 335 3.76 29.78 -0.06
C SER A 335 3.17 30.09 -1.43
N GLY A 336 2.33 31.08 -1.49
CA GLY A 336 1.84 31.66 -2.73
C GLY A 336 2.32 33.11 -2.85
N THR A 337 2.61 33.53 -4.05
CA THR A 337 2.95 34.92 -4.35
C THR A 337 1.86 35.56 -5.18
N ALA A 338 1.51 36.79 -4.86
CA ALA A 338 0.58 37.59 -5.64
C ALA A 338 1.21 38.98 -5.91
N THR A 339 0.95 39.53 -7.08
CA THR A 339 1.26 40.92 -7.35
C THR A 339 0.14 41.79 -6.79
N VAL A 340 0.49 42.62 -5.83
CA VAL A 340 -0.48 43.50 -5.15
C VAL A 340 0.05 44.93 -5.17
N PRO A 341 -0.81 45.96 -5.10
CA PRO A 341 -0.37 47.32 -4.94
C PRO A 341 0.35 47.52 -3.60
N THR A 342 1.36 48.35 -3.59
CA THR A 342 2.03 48.82 -2.35
C THR A 342 1.08 49.78 -1.58
N GLN A 343 1.38 50.01 -0.31
CA GLN A 343 0.65 50.98 0.49
C GLN A 343 0.67 52.39 -0.11
N ALA A 344 1.79 52.79 -0.76
CA ALA A 344 1.94 54.06 -1.47
C ALA A 344 1.03 54.14 -2.71
N GLU A 345 0.95 53.06 -3.49
CA GLU A 345 0.08 52.98 -4.67
C GLU A 345 -1.40 53.04 -4.33
N LEU A 346 -1.80 52.41 -3.22
CA LEU A 346 -3.18 52.52 -2.70
C LEU A 346 -3.51 53.97 -2.29
N GLY A 347 -2.52 54.72 -1.80
CA GLY A 347 -2.63 56.17 -1.51
C GLY A 347 -2.55 57.05 -2.74
N GLY A 348 -2.39 56.45 -3.94
CA GLY A 348 -2.30 57.19 -5.20
C GLY A 348 -0.90 57.64 -5.57
N THR A 349 0.18 57.08 -4.97
CA THR A 349 1.56 57.42 -5.31
C THR A 349 2.21 56.20 -5.98
N PHE A 350 2.66 56.35 -7.21
CA PHE A 350 3.20 55.30 -8.05
C PHE A 350 4.71 55.51 -8.29
N PRO A 351 5.49 54.40 -8.50
CA PRO A 351 6.92 54.50 -8.78
C PRO A 351 7.23 55.10 -10.16
N GLY A 352 6.24 55.16 -11.05
CA GLY A 352 6.35 55.74 -12.38
C GLY A 352 5.10 56.53 -12.76
N ALA A 353 5.16 57.31 -13.84
CA ALA A 353 4.01 58.08 -14.31
C ALA A 353 2.91 57.13 -14.85
N VAL A 354 1.72 57.24 -14.30
CA VAL A 354 0.50 56.52 -14.73
C VAL A 354 -0.44 57.52 -15.45
N CYS A 355 -1.25 57.00 -16.31
CA CYS A 355 -2.22 57.84 -17.02
C CYS A 355 -3.31 58.35 -16.10
N THR A 356 -3.52 59.66 -16.04
CA THR A 356 -4.50 60.31 -15.18
C THR A 356 -5.71 60.89 -15.95
N SER A 357 -5.59 60.95 -17.29
CA SER A 357 -6.70 61.41 -18.15
C SER A 357 -6.74 60.68 -19.45
N TYR A 358 -7.91 60.23 -19.88
CA TYR A 358 -8.11 59.45 -21.10
C TYR A 358 -9.17 60.10 -22.01
N THR A 359 -8.94 60.01 -23.33
CA THR A 359 -9.99 60.18 -24.34
C THR A 359 -10.05 58.90 -25.18
N GLY A 360 -11.13 58.13 -24.98
CA GLY A 360 -11.19 56.75 -25.52
C GLY A 360 -10.10 55.89 -24.89
N SER A 361 -9.26 55.25 -25.69
CA SER A 361 -8.09 54.50 -25.28
C SER A 361 -6.78 55.26 -25.20
N THR A 362 -6.79 56.56 -25.55
CA THR A 362 -5.58 57.38 -25.63
C THR A 362 -5.38 58.12 -24.29
N CYS A 363 -4.14 57.99 -23.77
CA CYS A 363 -3.72 58.71 -22.57
C CYS A 363 -3.36 60.16 -22.92
N ASN A 364 -4.03 61.15 -22.26
CA ASN A 364 -3.84 62.56 -22.51
C ASN A 364 -2.92 63.21 -21.46
N ALA A 365 -2.85 62.69 -20.28
CA ALA A 365 -1.99 63.22 -19.22
C ALA A 365 -1.46 62.08 -18.33
N THR A 366 -0.21 62.24 -17.88
CA THR A 366 0.43 61.27 -16.97
C THR A 366 0.90 61.99 -15.70
N SER A 367 0.87 61.30 -14.58
CA SER A 367 1.42 61.77 -13.30
C SER A 367 1.88 60.56 -12.47
N ALA A 368 2.88 60.75 -11.64
CA ALA A 368 3.24 59.77 -10.62
C ALA A 368 2.32 59.78 -9.40
N THR A 369 1.42 60.75 -9.31
CA THR A 369 0.46 60.88 -8.19
C THR A 369 -0.94 61.10 -8.71
N ILE A 370 -1.91 60.45 -8.09
CA ILE A 370 -3.36 60.63 -8.29
C ILE A 370 -3.91 61.18 -7.00
N ALA A 371 -4.54 62.36 -7.08
CA ALA A 371 -5.20 62.93 -5.90
C ALA A 371 -6.31 61.99 -5.40
N PRO A 372 -6.49 61.84 -4.08
CA PRO A 372 -7.50 60.90 -3.51
C PRO A 372 -8.95 61.17 -3.98
N SER A 373 -9.25 62.42 -4.38
CA SER A 373 -10.53 62.81 -4.96
C SER A 373 -10.76 62.26 -6.37
N LEU A 374 -9.69 61.90 -7.09
CA LEU A 374 -9.72 61.38 -8.46
C LEU A 374 -9.70 59.86 -8.49
N ILE A 375 -9.50 59.20 -7.36
CA ILE A 375 -9.59 57.71 -7.29
C ILE A 375 -11.02 57.29 -7.52
N ASN A 376 -11.21 56.38 -8.49
CA ASN A 376 -12.53 55.86 -8.84
C ASN A 376 -13.25 55.28 -7.61
N PRO A 377 -14.54 55.56 -7.38
CA PRO A 377 -15.28 55.03 -6.26
C PRO A 377 -15.23 53.50 -6.14
N VAL A 378 -15.29 52.79 -7.27
CA VAL A 378 -15.18 51.31 -7.28
C VAL A 378 -13.80 50.87 -6.78
N ALA A 379 -12.71 51.57 -7.18
CA ALA A 379 -11.37 51.26 -6.68
C ALA A 379 -11.27 51.50 -5.17
N LYS A 380 -11.96 52.54 -4.63
CA LYS A 380 -11.99 52.78 -3.19
C LYS A 380 -12.68 51.66 -2.42
N GLU A 381 -13.78 51.09 -2.97
CA GLU A 381 -14.43 49.92 -2.37
C GLU A 381 -13.47 48.70 -2.36
N TYR A 382 -12.78 48.41 -3.46
CA TYR A 382 -11.77 47.35 -3.48
C TYR A 382 -10.66 47.57 -2.46
N ILE A 383 -10.20 48.82 -2.29
CA ILE A 383 -9.18 49.13 -1.28
C ILE A 383 -9.70 48.87 0.11
N ASN A 384 -10.93 49.26 0.40
CA ASN A 384 -11.57 49.13 1.72
C ASN A 384 -11.91 47.63 2.02
N ASP A 385 -12.50 46.92 1.05
CA ASP A 385 -13.02 45.58 1.28
C ASP A 385 -11.96 44.49 1.21
N ILE A 386 -10.90 44.67 0.45
CA ILE A 386 -9.86 43.66 0.22
C ILE A 386 -8.54 44.09 0.82
N TYR A 387 -7.98 45.21 0.32
CA TYR A 387 -6.60 45.56 0.64
C TYR A 387 -6.40 46.12 2.05
N SER A 388 -7.46 46.67 2.68
CA SER A 388 -7.40 47.11 4.08
C SER A 388 -7.22 45.97 5.09
N HIS A 389 -7.56 44.72 4.68
CA HIS A 389 -7.48 43.51 5.52
C HIS A 389 -6.21 42.69 5.27
N ILE A 390 -5.34 43.15 4.39
CA ILE A 390 -4.10 42.45 4.01
C ILE A 390 -2.90 43.28 4.46
N ALA A 391 -1.91 42.62 5.07
CA ALA A 391 -0.61 43.23 5.36
C ALA A 391 0.14 43.41 4.05
N LEU A 392 0.05 44.57 3.45
CA LEU A 392 0.67 44.86 2.16
C LEU A 392 2.17 45.13 2.28
N PRO A 393 2.99 44.75 1.28
CA PRO A 393 4.40 45.02 1.26
C PRO A 393 4.65 46.52 1.11
N SER A 394 5.67 47.04 1.78
CA SER A 394 5.99 48.48 1.78
C SER A 394 6.83 48.94 0.58
N SER A 395 7.61 48.03 -0.01
CA SER A 395 8.61 48.39 -1.02
C SER A 395 8.62 47.52 -2.28
N SER A 396 7.77 46.50 -2.34
CA SER A 396 7.64 45.64 -3.52
C SER A 396 6.19 45.35 -3.80
N ASN A 397 5.84 45.09 -5.06
CA ASN A 397 4.47 44.68 -5.43
C ASN A 397 4.22 43.17 -5.23
N THR A 398 5.10 42.44 -4.49
CA THR A 398 5.00 41.04 -4.26
C THR A 398 4.53 40.75 -2.82
N LEU A 399 3.32 40.25 -2.69
CA LEU A 399 2.80 39.70 -1.43
C LEU A 399 3.11 38.22 -1.40
N VAL A 400 3.79 37.78 -0.35
CA VAL A 400 3.98 36.36 -0.04
C VAL A 400 3.00 36.00 1.06
N SER A 401 2.18 34.99 0.83
CA SER A 401 1.23 34.48 1.81
C SER A 401 1.38 33.00 1.99
N LEU A 402 1.18 32.53 3.24
CA LEU A 402 1.18 31.10 3.58
C LEU A 402 -0.26 30.60 3.61
N PHE A 403 -0.54 29.64 2.76
CA PHE A 403 -1.83 28.96 2.73
C PHE A 403 -1.73 27.65 3.50
N ARG A 404 -2.58 27.51 4.51
CA ARG A 404 -2.68 26.29 5.30
C ARG A 404 -3.47 25.23 4.54
N ASN A 405 -2.83 24.10 4.25
CA ASN A 405 -3.44 22.93 3.67
C ASN A 405 -3.65 21.87 4.74
N VAL A 406 -4.88 21.37 4.87
CA VAL A 406 -5.22 20.31 5.80
C VAL A 406 -5.61 19.07 5.01
N TYR A 407 -4.99 17.95 5.33
CA TYR A 407 -5.28 16.66 4.76
C TYR A 407 -5.58 15.67 5.88
N ASN A 408 -6.80 15.14 5.88
CA ASN A 408 -7.25 14.10 6.79
C ASN A 408 -7.51 12.86 5.96
N PHE A 409 -6.76 11.82 6.25
CA PHE A 409 -6.89 10.52 5.61
C PHE A 409 -7.29 9.50 6.67
N GLU A 410 -8.20 8.60 6.30
CA GLU A 410 -8.66 7.49 7.11
C GLU A 410 -8.66 6.25 6.24
N GLN A 411 -8.02 5.19 6.75
CA GLN A 411 -7.96 3.92 6.08
C GLN A 411 -8.53 2.84 6.99
N GLU A 412 -9.44 2.05 6.43
CA GLU A 412 -10.12 0.96 7.12
C GLU A 412 -9.92 -0.35 6.35
N LEU A 413 -9.54 -1.40 7.05
CA LEU A 413 -9.49 -2.76 6.50
C LEU A 413 -10.19 -3.72 7.44
N TYR A 414 -11.19 -4.43 6.93
CA TYR A 414 -11.91 -5.49 7.62
C TYR A 414 -11.82 -6.77 6.79
N LYS A 415 -11.28 -7.84 7.36
CA LYS A 415 -11.13 -9.13 6.70
C LYS A 415 -11.71 -10.24 7.57
N ILE A 416 -12.44 -11.15 6.94
CA ILE A 416 -12.99 -12.36 7.58
C ILE A 416 -12.62 -13.54 6.69
N ASP A 417 -11.97 -14.52 7.31
CA ASP A 417 -11.59 -15.78 6.68
C ASP A 417 -12.40 -16.93 7.30
N GLN A 418 -13.13 -17.66 6.46
CA GLN A 418 -13.95 -18.80 6.87
C GLN A 418 -13.44 -20.08 6.23
N ASN A 419 -13.04 -21.02 7.05
CA ASN A 419 -12.67 -22.36 6.64
C ASN A 419 -13.86 -23.33 6.77
N PHE A 420 -14.31 -23.88 5.63
CA PHE A 420 -15.35 -24.94 5.57
C PHE A 420 -14.74 -26.33 5.43
N GLY A 421 -13.41 -26.45 5.44
CA GLY A 421 -12.65 -27.67 5.29
C GLY A 421 -11.62 -27.59 4.16
N PRO A 422 -10.92 -28.69 3.86
CA PRO A 422 -9.77 -28.67 2.93
C PRO A 422 -10.16 -28.43 1.47
N LYS A 423 -11.45 -28.37 1.15
CA LYS A 423 -11.94 -28.14 -0.23
C LYS A 423 -12.51 -26.75 -0.45
N LEU A 424 -12.88 -26.05 0.62
CA LEU A 424 -13.55 -24.75 0.51
C LEU A 424 -13.08 -23.80 1.62
N GLN A 425 -12.50 -22.71 1.21
CA GLN A 425 -12.14 -21.58 2.05
C GLN A 425 -12.73 -20.31 1.44
N LEU A 426 -13.24 -19.42 2.26
CA LEU A 426 -13.83 -18.16 1.85
C LEU A 426 -13.12 -17.04 2.58
N SER A 427 -12.61 -16.06 1.84
CA SER A 427 -12.08 -14.81 2.37
C SER A 427 -12.93 -13.65 1.87
N VAL A 428 -13.34 -12.78 2.77
CA VAL A 428 -14.07 -11.55 2.46
C VAL A 428 -13.30 -10.39 3.04
N ARG A 429 -13.04 -9.38 2.22
CA ARG A 429 -12.32 -8.17 2.60
C ARG A 429 -13.07 -6.93 2.19
N TYR A 430 -13.10 -5.95 3.08
CA TYR A 430 -13.48 -4.58 2.80
C TYR A 430 -12.27 -3.68 3.07
N LEU A 431 -11.91 -2.86 2.11
CA LEU A 431 -10.83 -1.88 2.22
C LEU A 431 -11.36 -0.54 1.72
N ARG A 432 -11.15 0.51 2.50
CA ARG A 432 -11.53 1.89 2.21
C ARG A 432 -10.39 2.82 2.60
N ASP A 433 -10.17 3.82 1.75
CA ASP A 433 -9.28 4.96 1.95
C ASP A 433 -10.10 6.27 2.02
#